data_9f49fc543f3bcd3290869f17eed1c37b
#
_entry.id   9f49fc543f3bcd3290869f17eed1c37b
#
_cell.length_a   1.000
_cell.length_b   1.000
_cell.length_c   1.000
_cell.angle_alpha   90.00
_cell.angle_beta   90.00
_cell.angle_gamma   90.00
#
_symmetry.space_group_name_H-M   'P 1'
#
loop_
_entity.id
_entity.type
_entity.pdbx_description
1 polymer ?
#
loop_
_entity_poly.entity_id
_entity_poly.type
_entity_poly.pdbx_seq_one_letter_code
_entity_poly.pdbx_strand_id
1 'polypeptide(L)'
;MLIYRILSSILFVISLPIYAAVRKAKGKSFGWKEKFGDFDAPELGEKVIMFHCVSVGEVIALENLIKKTKETFSDYKIVVTTGTKTGQEIAHKKYENVADFVTYFPFDITFCVEKFLNKVRPSVVMIAETELWPTFAAYCHKRNIPLYVING
;
A
#
# COMPACT_ATOMS: atom_id res chain seq x y z
N MET A 1 -8.39 -15.90 12.37
CA MET A 1 -7.19 -15.35 11.66
C MET A 1 -6.38 -16.41 10.91
N LEU A 2 -5.99 -17.54 11.53
CA LEU A 2 -5.20 -18.59 10.84
C LEU A 2 -5.94 -19.18 9.62
N ILE A 3 -7.20 -19.56 9.79
CA ILE A 3 -8.04 -20.13 8.73
C ILE A 3 -8.18 -19.15 7.55
N TYR A 4 -8.44 -17.88 7.81
CA TYR A 4 -8.49 -16.84 6.77
C TYR A 4 -7.19 -16.76 5.99
N ARG A 5 -6.05 -16.73 6.67
CA ARG A 5 -4.71 -16.64 6.04
C ARG A 5 -4.40 -17.85 5.15
N ILE A 6 -4.80 -19.04 5.59
CA ILE A 6 -4.64 -20.27 4.80
C ILE A 6 -5.56 -20.23 3.56
N LEU A 7 -6.85 -19.96 3.77
CA LEU A 7 -7.81 -19.91 2.68
C LEU A 7 -7.52 -18.81 1.66
N SER A 8 -7.16 -17.61 2.10
CA SER A 8 -6.81 -16.51 1.21
C SER A 8 -5.55 -16.81 0.41
N SER A 9 -4.53 -17.45 1.02
CA SER A 9 -3.32 -17.87 0.32
C SER A 9 -3.59 -18.95 -0.73
N ILE A 10 -4.42 -19.95 -0.40
CA ILE A 10 -4.82 -21.00 -1.35
C ILE A 10 -5.62 -20.39 -2.52
N LEU A 11 -6.61 -19.56 -2.21
CA LEU A 11 -7.44 -18.91 -3.23
C LEU A 11 -6.59 -17.99 -4.12
N PHE A 12 -5.64 -17.27 -3.53
CA PHE A 12 -4.68 -16.43 -4.26
C PHE A 12 -3.85 -17.25 -5.24
N VAL A 13 -3.23 -18.35 -4.78
CA VAL A 13 -2.40 -19.22 -5.63
C VAL A 13 -3.20 -19.80 -6.80
N ILE A 14 -4.45 -20.20 -6.57
CA ILE A 14 -5.33 -20.75 -7.61
C ILE A 14 -5.78 -19.64 -8.59
N SER A 15 -6.13 -18.46 -8.10
CA SER A 15 -6.64 -17.37 -8.93
C SER A 15 -5.54 -16.60 -9.68
N LEU A 16 -4.31 -16.62 -9.16
CA LEU A 16 -3.19 -15.85 -9.71
C LEU A 16 -2.90 -16.13 -11.18
N PRO A 17 -2.78 -17.39 -11.67
CA PRO A 17 -2.51 -17.67 -13.07
C PRO A 17 -3.66 -17.22 -13.99
N ILE A 18 -4.89 -17.38 -13.55
CA ILE A 18 -6.08 -16.94 -14.31
C ILE A 18 -6.07 -15.42 -14.43
N TYR A 19 -5.86 -14.74 -13.32
CA TYR A 19 -5.80 -13.28 -13.28
C TYR A 19 -4.63 -12.73 -14.09
N ALA A 20 -3.45 -13.36 -14.02
CA ALA A 20 -2.27 -13.00 -14.81
C ALA A 20 -2.51 -13.14 -16.31
N ALA A 21 -3.14 -14.24 -16.73
CA ALA A 21 -3.48 -14.48 -18.14
C ALA A 21 -4.46 -13.43 -18.69
N VAL A 22 -5.53 -13.11 -17.96
CA VAL A 22 -6.51 -12.10 -18.33
C VAL A 22 -5.87 -10.71 -18.44
N ARG A 23 -4.97 -10.36 -17.54
CA ARG A 23 -4.27 -9.07 -17.53
C ARG A 23 -3.26 -8.96 -18.66
N LYS A 24 -2.49 -10.02 -18.94
CA LYS A 24 -1.55 -10.10 -20.05
C LYS A 24 -2.28 -9.91 -21.39
N ALA A 25 -3.43 -10.57 -21.56
CA ALA A 25 -4.27 -10.42 -22.74
C ALA A 25 -4.79 -8.98 -22.95
N LYS A 26 -4.96 -8.21 -21.86
CA LYS A 26 -5.40 -6.81 -21.90
C LYS A 26 -4.24 -5.81 -22.01
N GLY A 27 -2.98 -6.24 -22.14
CA GLY A 27 -1.80 -5.38 -22.30
C GLY A 27 -1.53 -4.45 -21.09
N LYS A 28 -2.08 -4.75 -19.90
CA LYS A 28 -1.96 -3.91 -18.72
C LYS A 28 -0.84 -4.39 -17.82
N SER A 29 0.24 -3.62 -17.74
CA SER A 29 1.21 -3.75 -16.65
C SER A 29 0.54 -3.39 -15.30
N PHE A 30 0.86 -4.10 -14.22
CA PHE A 30 0.08 -4.02 -12.97
C PHE A 30 0.94 -3.86 -11.72
N GLY A 31 2.21 -3.52 -11.83
CA GLY A 31 3.08 -3.43 -10.66
C GLY A 31 3.21 -4.76 -9.90
N TRP A 32 3.29 -5.88 -10.63
CA TRP A 32 3.35 -7.21 -10.01
C TRP A 32 4.49 -7.34 -9.02
N LYS A 33 5.69 -6.90 -9.41
CA LYS A 33 6.89 -6.97 -8.58
C LYS A 33 6.66 -6.24 -7.26
N GLU A 34 6.18 -4.99 -7.34
CA GLU A 34 5.90 -4.17 -6.17
C GLU A 34 4.85 -4.79 -5.25
N LYS A 35 3.77 -5.33 -5.83
CA LYS A 35 2.72 -6.03 -5.07
C LYS A 35 3.20 -7.33 -4.40
N PHE A 36 4.23 -7.96 -4.93
CA PHE A 36 4.93 -9.05 -4.27
C PHE A 36 5.97 -8.59 -3.24
N GLY A 37 6.09 -7.29 -3.03
CA GLY A 37 7.10 -6.69 -2.15
C GLY A 37 8.50 -6.66 -2.77
N ASP A 38 8.59 -6.83 -4.09
CA ASP A 38 9.84 -6.80 -4.85
C ASP A 38 9.98 -5.43 -5.54
N PHE A 39 10.49 -4.48 -4.79
CA PHE A 39 10.75 -3.10 -5.22
C PHE A 39 11.94 -2.54 -4.46
N ASP A 40 12.59 -1.56 -5.06
CA ASP A 40 13.65 -0.80 -4.40
C ASP A 40 13.02 0.41 -3.70
N ALA A 41 13.03 0.38 -2.37
CA ALA A 41 12.61 1.51 -1.56
C ALA A 41 13.80 2.46 -1.34
N PRO A 42 13.59 3.79 -1.39
CA PRO A 42 14.61 4.71 -0.92
C PRO A 42 14.87 4.52 0.58
N GLU A 43 15.93 5.12 1.09
CA GLU A 43 16.17 5.12 2.53
C GLU A 43 15.14 6.01 3.23
N LEU A 44 14.17 5.38 3.90
CA LEU A 44 13.05 6.07 4.55
C LEU A 44 13.33 6.41 6.01
N GLY A 45 14.33 5.78 6.63
CA GLY A 45 14.61 5.96 8.05
C GLY A 45 13.58 5.29 8.97
N GLU A 46 13.41 5.84 10.18
CA GLU A 46 12.54 5.28 11.22
C GLU A 46 11.20 6.03 11.36
N LYS A 47 11.10 7.24 10.82
CA LYS A 47 9.91 8.09 10.92
C LYS A 47 9.15 8.09 9.60
N VAL A 48 8.21 7.18 9.44
CA VAL A 48 7.45 7.00 8.20
C VAL A 48 5.95 7.04 8.48
N ILE A 49 5.25 7.95 7.80
CA ILE A 49 3.79 7.99 7.75
C ILE A 49 3.36 7.40 6.40
N MET A 50 2.59 6.32 6.45
CA MET A 50 2.10 5.65 5.26
C MET A 50 0.61 5.95 5.05
N PHE A 51 0.26 6.40 3.84
CA PHE A 51 -1.12 6.53 3.38
C PHE A 51 -1.42 5.45 2.34
N HIS A 52 -2.57 4.79 2.49
CA HIS A 52 -3.08 3.85 1.50
C HIS A 52 -4.34 4.39 0.85
N CYS A 53 -4.29 4.56 -0.48
CA CYS A 53 -5.38 5.04 -1.34
C CYS A 53 -5.59 4.03 -2.46
N VAL A 54 -6.67 3.25 -2.45
CA VAL A 54 -6.90 2.22 -3.47
C VAL A 54 -7.15 2.81 -4.85
N SER A 55 -7.93 3.88 -4.90
CA SER A 55 -8.48 4.45 -6.12
C SER A 55 -7.99 5.87 -6.41
N VAL A 56 -8.26 6.36 -7.62
CA VAL A 56 -8.03 7.76 -8.02
C VAL A 56 -8.82 8.72 -7.14
N GLY A 57 -10.07 8.37 -6.78
CA GLY A 57 -10.91 9.20 -5.92
C GLY A 57 -10.27 9.45 -4.56
N GLU A 58 -9.78 8.39 -3.92
CA GLU A 58 -9.08 8.47 -2.63
C GLU A 58 -7.77 9.25 -2.71
N VAL A 59 -6.98 9.04 -3.77
CA VAL A 59 -5.76 9.84 -4.02
C VAL A 59 -6.09 11.33 -4.10
N ILE A 60 -7.18 11.70 -4.74
CA ILE A 60 -7.60 13.10 -4.83
C ILE A 60 -8.14 13.59 -3.49
N ALA A 61 -8.97 12.81 -2.83
CA ALA A 61 -9.62 13.19 -1.56
C ALA A 61 -8.60 13.45 -0.45
N LEU A 62 -7.52 12.67 -0.38
CA LEU A 62 -6.50 12.81 0.66
C LEU A 62 -5.41 13.84 0.36
N GLU A 63 -5.46 14.54 -0.78
CA GLU A 63 -4.39 15.46 -1.19
C GLU A 63 -4.06 16.51 -0.12
N ASN A 64 -5.08 17.20 0.39
CA ASN A 64 -4.89 18.24 1.39
C ASN A 64 -4.36 17.69 2.71
N LEU A 65 -4.85 16.52 3.13
CA LEU A 65 -4.39 15.86 4.34
C LEU A 65 -2.91 15.46 4.24
N ILE A 66 -2.52 14.86 3.13
CA ILE A 66 -1.13 14.41 2.92
C ILE A 66 -0.18 15.61 2.87
N LYS A 67 -0.54 16.68 2.15
CA LYS A 67 0.25 17.92 2.13
C LYS A 67 0.40 18.53 3.51
N LYS A 68 -0.71 18.65 4.24
CA LYS A 68 -0.71 19.20 5.60
C LYS A 68 0.09 18.34 6.58
N THR A 69 0.03 17.03 6.42
CA THR A 69 0.84 16.10 7.22
C THR A 69 2.33 16.31 6.95
N LYS A 70 2.75 16.47 5.68
CA LYS A 70 4.16 16.73 5.34
C LYS A 70 4.66 18.06 5.89
N GLU A 71 3.82 19.11 5.85
CA GLU A 71 4.15 20.42 6.44
C GLU A 71 4.28 20.35 7.96
N THR A 72 3.38 19.63 8.62
CA THR A 72 3.30 19.56 10.09
C THR A 72 4.37 18.63 10.68
N PHE A 73 4.66 17.53 10.00
CA PHE A 73 5.62 16.49 10.39
C PHE A 73 6.76 16.42 9.38
N SER A 74 7.49 17.53 9.22
CA SER A 74 8.54 17.69 8.19
C SER A 74 9.70 16.71 8.32
N ASP A 75 9.93 16.16 9.52
CA ASP A 75 10.94 15.15 9.83
C ASP A 75 10.47 13.71 9.52
N TYR A 76 9.18 13.54 9.17
CA TYR A 76 8.66 12.24 8.73
C TYR A 76 8.74 12.09 7.22
N LYS A 77 9.03 10.89 6.77
CA LYS A 77 8.90 10.47 5.38
C LYS A 77 7.45 10.09 5.09
N ILE A 78 6.95 10.55 3.95
CA ILE A 78 5.59 10.22 3.50
C ILE A 78 5.67 9.14 2.45
N VAL A 79 4.99 8.02 2.70
CA VAL A 79 4.81 6.94 1.74
C VAL A 79 3.35 6.88 1.32
N VAL A 80 3.10 6.88 0.02
CA VAL A 80 1.74 6.70 -0.53
C VAL A 80 1.68 5.39 -1.28
N THR A 81 0.68 4.57 -0.97
CA THR A 81 0.44 3.31 -1.68
C THR A 81 -0.90 3.32 -2.38
N THR A 82 -0.97 2.66 -3.53
CA THR A 82 -2.21 2.58 -4.33
C THR A 82 -2.54 1.15 -4.72
N GLY A 83 -3.82 0.92 -5.05
CA GLY A 83 -4.32 -0.38 -5.50
C GLY A 83 -4.34 -0.55 -7.03
N THR A 84 -4.48 0.55 -7.78
CA THR A 84 -4.74 0.56 -9.23
C THR A 84 -3.66 1.29 -10.02
N LYS A 85 -3.51 0.94 -11.32
CA LYS A 85 -2.54 1.60 -12.20
C LYS A 85 -2.83 3.10 -12.35
N THR A 86 -4.08 3.46 -12.59
CA THR A 86 -4.50 4.86 -12.71
C THR A 86 -4.32 5.63 -11.41
N GLY A 87 -4.61 5.00 -10.26
CA GLY A 87 -4.33 5.58 -8.94
C GLY A 87 -2.83 5.84 -8.75
N GLN A 88 -1.99 4.89 -9.16
CA GLN A 88 -0.53 5.03 -9.09
C GLN A 88 -0.01 6.19 -9.93
N GLU A 89 -0.45 6.28 -11.20
CA GLU A 89 -0.06 7.37 -12.11
C GLU A 89 -0.47 8.75 -11.57
N ILE A 90 -1.69 8.86 -11.02
CA ILE A 90 -2.16 10.09 -10.40
C ILE A 90 -1.40 10.41 -9.12
N ALA A 91 -1.13 9.41 -8.27
CA ALA A 91 -0.39 9.59 -7.03
C ALA A 91 1.04 10.09 -7.31
N HIS A 92 1.75 9.51 -8.26
CA HIS A 92 3.07 9.98 -8.68
C HIS A 92 3.04 11.45 -9.10
N LYS A 93 2.08 11.83 -9.95
CA LYS A 93 1.95 13.20 -10.44
C LYS A 93 1.56 14.21 -9.33
N LYS A 94 0.59 13.84 -8.47
CA LYS A 94 0.10 14.74 -7.43
C LYS A 94 1.05 14.93 -6.26
N TYR A 95 1.77 13.89 -5.92
CA TYR A 95 2.62 13.84 -4.73
C TYR A 95 4.11 13.90 -5.04
N GLU A 96 4.50 14.27 -6.28
CA GLU A 96 5.89 14.34 -6.74
C GLU A 96 6.81 15.11 -5.78
N ASN A 97 6.31 16.20 -5.20
CA ASN A 97 7.07 17.07 -4.27
C ASN A 97 6.63 16.91 -2.80
N VAL A 98 5.82 15.91 -2.47
CA VAL A 98 5.23 15.72 -1.14
C VAL A 98 5.56 14.34 -0.58
N ALA A 99 5.34 13.29 -1.38
CA ALA A 99 5.65 11.93 -0.98
C ALA A 99 7.12 11.61 -1.25
N ASP A 100 7.78 11.04 -0.27
CA ASP A 100 9.14 10.54 -0.41
C ASP A 100 9.19 9.22 -1.19
N PHE A 101 8.08 8.48 -1.19
CA PHE A 101 7.95 7.24 -1.95
C PHE A 101 6.49 6.95 -2.32
N VAL A 102 6.25 6.54 -3.57
CA VAL A 102 4.94 6.11 -4.07
C VAL A 102 5.09 4.72 -4.68
N THR A 103 4.29 3.75 -4.20
CA THR A 103 4.36 2.36 -4.66
C THR A 103 2.98 1.69 -4.64
N TYR A 104 2.89 0.45 -5.11
CA TYR A 104 1.67 -0.33 -4.95
C TYR A 104 1.56 -0.94 -3.56
N PHE A 105 0.32 -1.04 -3.07
CA PHE A 105 0.02 -1.81 -1.88
C PHE A 105 0.26 -3.30 -2.14
N PRO A 106 0.84 -4.05 -1.18
CA PRO A 106 1.14 -5.45 -1.36
C PRO A 106 -0.12 -6.30 -1.48
N PHE A 107 -0.01 -7.45 -2.11
CA PHE A 107 -1.06 -8.47 -1.97
C PHE A 107 -1.21 -8.86 -0.50
N ASP A 108 -2.47 -9.02 -0.05
CA ASP A 108 -2.78 -9.31 1.36
C ASP A 108 -2.48 -10.77 1.77
N ILE A 109 -1.30 -11.24 1.40
CA ILE A 109 -0.75 -12.54 1.80
C ILE A 109 0.51 -12.34 2.63
N THR A 110 0.71 -13.24 3.57
CA THR A 110 1.79 -13.16 4.58
C THR A 110 3.13 -12.72 4.02
N PHE A 111 3.61 -13.45 3.01
CA PHE A 111 4.92 -13.21 2.40
C PHE A 111 5.06 -11.80 1.78
N CYS A 112 4.04 -11.32 1.05
CA CYS A 112 4.06 -10.00 0.43
C CYS A 112 4.00 -8.89 1.48
N VAL A 113 3.13 -9.05 2.47
CA VAL A 113 2.97 -8.09 3.57
C VAL A 113 4.24 -8.01 4.41
N GLU A 114 4.86 -9.14 4.75
CA GLU A 114 6.12 -9.14 5.51
C GLU A 114 7.25 -8.45 4.76
N LYS A 115 7.43 -8.78 3.46
CA LYS A 115 8.44 -8.12 2.62
C LYS A 115 8.21 -6.61 2.54
N PHE A 116 6.97 -6.21 2.30
CA PHE A 116 6.59 -4.81 2.20
C PHE A 116 6.89 -4.06 3.49
N LEU A 117 6.39 -4.54 4.63
CA LEU A 117 6.60 -3.91 5.93
C LEU A 117 8.07 -3.90 6.38
N ASN A 118 8.89 -4.85 5.93
CA ASN A 118 10.33 -4.85 6.20
C ASN A 118 11.06 -3.75 5.43
N LYS A 119 10.58 -3.38 4.24
CA LYS A 119 11.17 -2.32 3.40
C LYS A 119 10.68 -0.94 3.79
N VAL A 120 9.37 -0.78 3.97
CA VAL A 120 8.75 0.54 4.24
C VAL A 120 8.88 0.93 5.71
N ARG A 121 8.77 -0.01 6.64
CA ARG A 121 8.86 0.20 8.11
C ARG A 121 8.01 1.39 8.62
N PRO A 122 6.70 1.42 8.31
CA PRO A 122 5.88 2.56 8.70
C PRO A 122 5.77 2.68 10.22
N SER A 123 5.87 3.90 10.74
CA SER A 123 5.60 4.24 12.15
C SER A 123 4.10 4.33 12.41
N VAL A 124 3.34 4.70 11.39
CA VAL A 124 1.88 4.77 11.41
C VAL A 124 1.33 4.54 10.00
N VAL A 125 0.15 3.92 9.93
CA VAL A 125 -0.57 3.67 8.67
C VAL A 125 -1.94 4.33 8.72
N MET A 126 -2.28 5.05 7.66
CA MET A 126 -3.59 5.65 7.42
C MET A 126 -4.20 5.04 6.15
N ILE A 127 -5.36 4.39 6.28
CA ILE A 127 -6.08 3.77 5.17
C ILE A 127 -7.28 4.65 4.82
N ALA A 128 -7.38 5.02 3.54
CA ALA A 128 -8.55 5.74 3.04
C ALA A 128 -9.76 4.80 2.98
N GLU A 129 -10.90 5.29 3.46
CA GLU A 129 -12.18 4.57 3.46
C GLU A 129 -12.13 3.21 4.19
N THR A 130 -13.04 2.29 3.86
CA THR A 130 -13.21 1.02 4.57
C THR A 130 -12.46 -0.15 3.93
N GLU A 131 -11.32 0.10 3.33
CA GLU A 131 -10.46 -0.91 2.73
C GLU A 131 -9.73 -1.74 3.81
N LEU A 132 -10.38 -2.78 4.29
CA LEU A 132 -9.81 -3.66 5.30
C LEU A 132 -9.02 -4.80 4.66
N TRP A 133 -7.74 -4.83 4.94
CA TRP A 133 -6.79 -5.86 4.53
C TRP A 133 -6.37 -6.70 5.75
N PRO A 134 -7.04 -7.84 6.02
CA PRO A 134 -6.90 -8.54 7.30
C PRO A 134 -5.51 -9.03 7.62
N THR A 135 -4.74 -9.48 6.61
CA THR A 135 -3.35 -9.92 6.84
C THR A 135 -2.47 -8.72 7.16
N PHE A 136 -2.60 -7.63 6.40
CA PHE A 136 -1.85 -6.40 6.62
C PHE A 136 -2.14 -5.81 8.01
N ALA A 137 -3.41 -5.71 8.38
CA ALA A 137 -3.82 -5.22 9.70
C ALA A 137 -3.27 -6.09 10.85
N ALA A 138 -3.31 -7.42 10.70
CA ALA A 138 -2.74 -8.34 11.69
C ALA A 138 -1.22 -8.18 11.84
N TYR A 139 -0.50 -7.92 10.74
CA TYR A 139 0.93 -7.67 10.79
C TYR A 139 1.29 -6.30 11.37
N CYS A 140 0.49 -5.27 11.09
CA CYS A 140 0.62 -3.97 11.76
C CYS A 140 0.45 -4.13 13.28
N HIS A 141 -0.61 -4.81 13.70
CA HIS A 141 -0.82 -5.09 15.13
C HIS A 141 0.35 -5.87 15.77
N LYS A 142 0.81 -6.96 15.13
CA LYS A 142 1.95 -7.76 15.61
C LYS A 142 3.23 -6.94 15.77
N ARG A 143 3.41 -5.90 14.97
CA ARG A 143 4.60 -5.02 14.98
C ARG A 143 4.40 -3.72 15.78
N ASN A 144 3.26 -3.59 16.49
CA ASN A 144 2.87 -2.38 17.20
C ASN A 144 2.83 -1.13 16.30
N ILE A 145 2.45 -1.29 15.03
CA ILE A 145 2.25 -0.19 14.08
C ILE A 145 0.80 0.27 14.20
N PRO A 146 0.52 1.50 14.67
CA PRO A 146 -0.83 2.06 14.67
C PRO A 146 -1.41 2.11 13.25
N LEU A 147 -2.67 1.66 13.10
CA LEU A 147 -3.39 1.69 11.85
C LEU A 147 -4.73 2.40 12.07
N TYR A 148 -4.96 3.42 11.29
CA TYR A 148 -6.18 4.24 11.33
C TYR A 148 -6.91 4.19 9.98
N VAL A 149 -8.23 4.10 10.04
CA VAL A 149 -9.09 4.32 8.88
C VAL A 149 -9.53 5.79 8.89
N ILE A 150 -9.36 6.45 7.77
CA ILE A 150 -9.68 7.86 7.60
C ILE A 150 -10.67 8.06 6.47
N ASN A 151 -11.58 9.03 6.63
CA ASN A 151 -12.63 9.29 5.65
C ASN A 151 -13.54 8.06 5.38
N GLY A 152 -13.78 7.28 6.44
CA GLY A 152 -14.71 6.17 6.41
C GLY A 152 -16.13 6.58 6.77
#